data_40a88899d816040ce63705faecb429d0
#
_entry.id   40a88899d816040ce63705faecb429d0
#
_cell.length_a   1.000
_cell.length_b   1.000
_cell.length_c   1.000
_cell.angle_alpha   90.00
_cell.angle_beta   90.00
_cell.angle_gamma   90.00
#
_symmetry.space_group_name_H-M   'P 1'
#
loop_
_entity.id
_entity.type
_entity.pdbx_description
1 polymer ?
#
loop_
_entity_poly.entity_id
_entity_poly.type
_entity_poly.pdbx_seq_one_letter_code
_entity_poly.pdbx_strand_id
1 'polypeptide(L)'
;RVMKKIAYETILDNIADGVFTVDSELKITSFNKSAEQITGVPSEEAIGRRCREVLRTNICEESCALRQTMTTGKTMLHKEIIIVRSDGRRLPIGISTAILRDKDGQLVGAVESFRDMSLVAELRRELKGQYTVEDIISKNPKMQLVLKTLPQIAESGASVLIEGESGTGKEIVA
;
A
#
# COMPACT_ATOMS: atom_id res chain seq x y z
N ARG A 1 29.88 -19.78 -6.66
CA ARG A 1 29.16 -18.50 -6.93
C ARG A 1 27.72 -18.78 -7.41
N VAL A 2 27.50 -19.72 -8.34
CA VAL A 2 26.18 -20.09 -8.88
C VAL A 2 25.25 -20.66 -7.80
N MET A 3 25.72 -21.60 -6.96
CA MET A 3 24.93 -22.20 -5.87
C MET A 3 24.44 -21.18 -4.85
N LYS A 4 25.25 -20.13 -4.53
CA LYS A 4 24.80 -19.05 -3.63
C LYS A 4 23.70 -18.21 -4.25
N LYS A 5 23.74 -17.94 -5.54
CA LYS A 5 22.70 -17.16 -6.26
C LYS A 5 21.38 -17.93 -6.28
N ILE A 6 21.40 -19.22 -6.64
CA ILE A 6 20.23 -20.11 -6.65
C ILE A 6 19.59 -20.19 -5.25
N ALA A 7 20.39 -20.33 -4.18
CA ALA A 7 19.87 -20.37 -2.81
C ALA A 7 19.19 -19.05 -2.42
N TYR A 8 19.71 -17.92 -2.88
CA TYR A 8 19.15 -16.60 -2.55
C TYR A 8 17.79 -16.37 -3.28
N GLU A 9 17.74 -16.69 -4.56
CA GLU A 9 16.51 -16.61 -5.35
C GLU A 9 15.43 -17.54 -4.80
N THR A 10 15.79 -18.78 -4.48
CA THR A 10 14.86 -19.75 -3.87
C THR A 10 14.32 -19.29 -2.53
N ILE A 11 15.15 -18.67 -1.67
CA ILE A 11 14.70 -18.14 -0.38
C ILE A 11 13.70 -16.99 -0.60
N LEU A 12 14.03 -16.05 -1.47
CA LEU A 12 13.16 -14.90 -1.75
C LEU A 12 11.82 -15.32 -2.36
N ASP A 13 11.82 -16.34 -3.21
CA ASP A 13 10.60 -16.84 -3.86
C ASP A 13 9.68 -17.63 -2.92
N ASN A 14 10.21 -18.12 -1.79
CA ASN A 14 9.41 -18.80 -0.76
C ASN A 14 8.93 -17.87 0.36
N ILE A 15 9.26 -16.57 0.32
CA ILE A 15 8.72 -15.57 1.24
C ILE A 15 7.35 -15.12 0.72
N ALA A 16 6.35 -15.12 1.61
CA ALA A 16 4.98 -14.70 1.27
C ALA A 16 4.87 -13.18 0.99
N ASP A 17 5.82 -12.40 1.48
CA ASP A 17 5.87 -10.96 1.23
C ASP A 17 6.50 -10.67 -0.14
N GLY A 18 5.98 -9.68 -0.84
CA GLY A 18 6.64 -9.12 -2.01
C GLY A 18 7.96 -8.47 -1.59
N VAL A 19 9.05 -8.78 -2.28
CA VAL A 19 10.35 -8.20 -2.03
C VAL A 19 10.96 -7.75 -3.35
N PHE A 20 11.44 -6.52 -3.38
CA PHE A 20 12.23 -6.02 -4.51
C PHE A 20 13.40 -5.16 -4.01
N THR A 21 14.42 -5.07 -4.86
CA THR A 21 15.56 -4.19 -4.64
C THR A 21 15.64 -3.13 -5.72
N VAL A 22 16.20 -1.99 -5.38
CA VAL A 22 16.45 -0.89 -6.31
C VAL A 22 17.90 -0.44 -6.25
N ASP A 23 18.38 0.13 -7.35
CA ASP A 23 19.64 0.85 -7.41
C ASP A 23 19.53 2.30 -6.87
N SER A 24 20.59 3.08 -6.99
CA SER A 24 20.64 4.49 -6.58
C SER A 24 19.67 5.39 -7.35
N GLU A 25 19.22 4.99 -8.54
CA GLU A 25 18.23 5.70 -9.37
C GLU A 25 16.80 5.25 -9.14
N LEU A 26 16.55 4.37 -8.15
CA LEU A 26 15.27 3.74 -7.86
C LEU A 26 14.75 2.85 -9.00
N LYS A 27 15.64 2.29 -9.82
CA LYS A 27 15.30 1.25 -10.79
C LYS A 27 15.34 -0.11 -10.10
N ILE A 28 14.34 -0.93 -10.38
CA ILE A 28 14.21 -2.28 -9.81
C ILE A 28 15.35 -3.17 -10.35
N THR A 29 16.07 -3.81 -9.44
CA THR A 29 17.17 -4.71 -9.75
C THR A 29 16.86 -6.18 -9.45
N SER A 30 15.91 -6.44 -8.54
CA SER A 30 15.34 -7.76 -8.30
C SER A 30 13.86 -7.65 -7.93
N PHE A 31 13.08 -8.69 -8.19
CA PHE A 31 11.65 -8.71 -7.95
C PHE A 31 11.22 -10.17 -7.74
N ASN A 32 10.77 -10.55 -6.54
CA ASN A 32 10.45 -11.92 -6.23
C ASN A 32 9.04 -12.32 -6.73
N LYS A 33 8.75 -13.60 -6.68
CA LYS A 33 7.49 -14.17 -7.15
C LYS A 33 6.26 -13.64 -6.41
N SER A 34 6.36 -13.41 -5.10
CA SER A 34 5.29 -12.80 -4.31
C SER A 34 5.02 -11.36 -4.72
N ALA A 35 6.05 -10.59 -5.07
CA ALA A 35 5.89 -9.25 -5.61
C ALA A 35 5.13 -9.25 -6.94
N GLU A 36 5.39 -10.22 -7.83
CA GLU A 36 4.61 -10.41 -9.07
C GLU A 36 3.12 -10.67 -8.77
N GLN A 37 2.84 -11.57 -7.83
CA GLN A 37 1.47 -11.93 -7.47
C GLN A 37 0.70 -10.76 -6.84
N ILE A 38 1.34 -10.01 -5.96
CA ILE A 38 0.72 -8.88 -5.26
C ILE A 38 0.49 -7.71 -6.22
N THR A 39 1.45 -7.37 -7.08
CA THR A 39 1.33 -6.24 -8.00
C THR A 39 0.62 -6.58 -9.32
N GLY A 40 0.65 -7.85 -9.71
CA GLY A 40 0.20 -8.32 -11.01
C GLY A 40 1.14 -7.96 -12.16
N VAL A 41 2.39 -7.57 -11.87
CA VAL A 41 3.42 -7.24 -12.86
C VAL A 41 4.48 -8.34 -12.84
N PRO A 42 4.80 -8.99 -13.98
CA PRO A 42 5.88 -9.98 -14.07
C PRO A 42 7.25 -9.35 -13.76
N SER A 43 8.15 -10.13 -13.16
CA SER A 43 9.50 -9.64 -12.80
C SER A 43 10.29 -9.17 -14.03
N GLU A 44 10.12 -9.85 -15.16
CA GLU A 44 10.76 -9.50 -16.44
C GLU A 44 10.36 -8.09 -16.92
N GLU A 45 9.13 -7.67 -16.64
CA GLU A 45 8.63 -6.32 -16.96
C GLU A 45 8.99 -5.29 -15.87
N ALA A 46 9.17 -5.72 -14.63
CA ALA A 46 9.47 -4.85 -13.50
C ALA A 46 10.96 -4.46 -13.45
N ILE A 47 11.85 -5.41 -13.71
CA ILE A 47 13.30 -5.20 -13.64
C ILE A 47 13.75 -4.14 -14.65
N GLY A 48 14.57 -3.19 -14.20
CA GLY A 48 15.07 -2.07 -14.98
C GLY A 48 14.13 -0.85 -15.03
N ARG A 49 12.86 -1.00 -14.65
CA ARG A 49 11.91 0.12 -14.56
C ARG A 49 12.03 0.83 -13.21
N ARG A 50 11.60 2.08 -13.16
CA ARG A 50 11.50 2.80 -11.90
C ARG A 50 10.39 2.20 -11.03
N CYS A 51 10.65 1.98 -9.74
CA CYS A 51 9.69 1.35 -8.82
C CYS A 51 8.33 2.08 -8.79
N ARG A 52 8.30 3.41 -8.92
CA ARG A 52 7.04 4.19 -8.98
C ARG A 52 6.13 3.82 -10.16
N GLU A 53 6.69 3.32 -11.26
CA GLU A 53 5.92 2.94 -12.46
C GLU A 53 5.29 1.55 -12.30
N VAL A 54 5.88 0.72 -11.44
CA VAL A 54 5.44 -0.64 -11.16
C VAL A 54 4.46 -0.66 -9.97
N LEU A 55 4.82 -0.05 -8.85
CA LEU A 55 3.98 -0.08 -7.64
C LEU A 55 2.87 0.98 -7.63
N ARG A 56 3.05 2.10 -8.33
CA ARG A 56 2.05 3.18 -8.47
C ARG A 56 1.41 3.57 -7.13
N THR A 57 2.24 3.92 -6.15
CA THR A 57 1.76 4.25 -4.81
C THR A 57 1.34 5.71 -4.71
N ASN A 58 0.47 6.00 -3.73
CA ASN A 58 0.05 7.36 -3.41
C ASN A 58 1.16 8.24 -2.77
N ILE A 59 2.31 7.65 -2.39
CA ILE A 59 3.40 8.36 -1.69
C ILE A 59 4.65 8.57 -2.54
N CYS A 60 4.68 8.09 -3.79
CA CYS A 60 5.88 8.10 -4.62
C CYS A 60 6.43 9.49 -4.94
N GLU A 61 5.61 10.53 -4.95
CA GLU A 61 6.02 11.87 -5.32
C GLU A 61 6.52 12.69 -4.12
N GLU A 62 5.77 12.72 -3.02
CA GLU A 62 6.04 13.61 -1.88
C GLU A 62 6.79 12.96 -0.72
N SER A 63 6.54 11.68 -0.45
CA SER A 63 7.06 11.00 0.75
C SER A 63 7.54 9.58 0.48
N CYS A 64 8.30 9.40 -0.61
CA CYS A 64 8.85 8.10 -1.02
C CYS A 64 9.68 7.46 0.10
N ALA A 65 9.23 6.29 0.57
CA ALA A 65 9.86 5.55 1.66
C ALA A 65 11.30 5.14 1.33
N LEU A 66 11.55 4.60 0.13
CA LEU A 66 12.89 4.21 -0.33
C LEU A 66 13.84 5.40 -0.38
N ARG A 67 13.40 6.55 -0.92
CA ARG A 67 14.22 7.76 -0.98
C ARG A 67 14.58 8.27 0.42
N GLN A 68 13.63 8.29 1.35
CA GLN A 68 13.89 8.65 2.74
C GLN A 68 14.89 7.71 3.39
N THR A 69 14.72 6.39 3.22
CA THR A 69 15.64 5.38 3.73
C THR A 69 17.05 5.55 3.16
N MET A 70 17.19 5.77 1.85
CA MET A 70 18.49 5.97 1.21
C MET A 70 19.17 7.27 1.67
N THR A 71 18.41 8.36 1.90
CA THR A 71 18.95 9.64 2.35
C THR A 71 19.34 9.63 3.81
N THR A 72 18.49 9.03 4.67
CA THR A 72 18.70 9.06 6.12
C THR A 72 19.49 7.88 6.67
N GLY A 73 19.58 6.79 5.89
CA GLY A 73 20.14 5.51 6.33
C GLY A 73 19.25 4.75 7.32
N LYS A 74 18.08 5.29 7.68
CA LYS A 74 17.18 4.70 8.66
C LYS A 74 16.20 3.75 7.99
N THR A 75 16.05 2.55 8.53
CA THR A 75 15.04 1.57 8.14
C THR A 75 13.64 2.13 8.46
N MET A 76 12.71 1.99 7.52
CA MET A 76 11.30 2.24 7.76
C MET A 76 10.60 0.90 7.96
N LEU A 77 9.72 0.80 8.96
CA LEU A 77 9.00 -0.42 9.29
C LEU A 77 7.48 -0.18 9.29
N HIS A 78 6.76 -1.12 8.68
CA HIS A 78 5.30 -1.24 8.75
C HIS A 78 4.50 0.02 8.39
N LYS A 79 4.94 0.79 7.38
CA LYS A 79 4.15 1.90 6.87
C LYS A 79 3.04 1.35 5.96
N GLU A 80 1.78 1.64 6.29
CA GLU A 80 0.65 1.28 5.43
C GLU A 80 0.50 2.29 4.29
N ILE A 81 0.35 1.80 3.07
CA ILE A 81 0.16 2.59 1.84
C ILE A 81 -0.79 1.86 0.90
N ILE A 82 -1.22 2.56 -0.15
CA ILE A 82 -2.05 1.98 -1.21
C ILE A 82 -1.24 1.93 -2.50
N ILE A 83 -1.24 0.76 -3.15
CA ILE A 83 -0.75 0.59 -4.52
C ILE A 83 -1.91 0.42 -5.50
N VAL A 84 -1.63 0.65 -6.78
CA VAL A 84 -2.54 0.32 -7.87
C VAL A 84 -1.94 -0.83 -8.67
N ARG A 85 -2.58 -1.99 -8.62
CA ARG A 85 -2.19 -3.21 -9.35
C ARG A 85 -2.26 -3.02 -10.86
N SER A 86 -1.67 -3.96 -11.61
CA SER A 86 -1.74 -3.97 -13.07
C SER A 86 -3.17 -4.02 -13.61
N ASP A 87 -4.09 -4.67 -12.89
CA ASP A 87 -5.53 -4.76 -13.20
C ASP A 87 -6.35 -3.52 -12.79
N GLY A 88 -5.71 -2.48 -12.26
CA GLY A 88 -6.33 -1.23 -11.82
C GLY A 88 -6.92 -1.27 -10.40
N ARG A 89 -6.92 -2.42 -9.71
CA ARG A 89 -7.41 -2.52 -8.33
C ARG A 89 -6.46 -1.81 -7.36
N ARG A 90 -7.05 -1.12 -6.40
CA ARG A 90 -6.33 -0.51 -5.28
C ARG A 90 -6.14 -1.55 -4.19
N LEU A 91 -4.90 -1.69 -3.71
CA LEU A 91 -4.53 -2.68 -2.72
C LEU A 91 -3.81 -2.01 -1.55
N PRO A 92 -4.30 -2.15 -0.31
CA PRO A 92 -3.56 -1.72 0.87
C PRO A 92 -2.40 -2.68 1.11
N ILE A 93 -1.20 -2.13 1.26
CA ILE A 93 0.01 -2.89 1.60
C ILE A 93 0.73 -2.27 2.79
N GLY A 94 1.41 -3.12 3.57
CA GLY A 94 2.33 -2.69 4.60
C GLY A 94 3.76 -2.81 4.09
N ILE A 95 4.51 -1.72 4.03
CA ILE A 95 5.88 -1.69 3.52
C ILE A 95 6.92 -1.59 4.62
N SER A 96 8.10 -2.15 4.36
CA SER A 96 9.32 -1.93 5.14
C SER A 96 10.50 -1.75 4.20
N THR A 97 11.39 -0.81 4.51
CA THR A 97 12.53 -0.47 3.65
C THR A 97 13.85 -0.48 4.42
N ALA A 98 14.91 -0.91 3.76
CA ALA A 98 16.26 -0.86 4.29
C ALA A 98 17.28 -0.54 3.18
N ILE A 99 18.44 0.03 3.58
CA ILE A 99 19.54 0.30 2.66
C ILE A 99 20.32 -0.97 2.33
N LEU A 100 20.85 -1.03 1.12
CA LEU A 100 21.80 -2.05 0.69
C LEU A 100 23.19 -1.42 0.56
N ARG A 101 24.18 -2.07 1.18
CA ARG A 101 25.59 -1.69 1.10
C ARG A 101 26.42 -2.83 0.53
N ASP A 102 27.46 -2.48 -0.19
CA ASP A 102 28.45 -3.44 -0.64
C ASP A 102 29.43 -3.83 0.49
N LYS A 103 30.46 -4.60 0.15
CA LYS A 103 31.48 -5.08 1.10
C LYS A 103 32.34 -3.94 1.66
N ASP A 104 32.43 -2.83 0.93
CA ASP A 104 33.21 -1.65 1.30
C ASP A 104 32.34 -0.62 2.05
N GLY A 105 31.09 -0.98 2.35
CA GLY A 105 30.14 -0.15 3.09
C GLY A 105 29.47 0.94 2.23
N GLN A 106 29.72 0.97 0.93
CA GLN A 106 29.12 1.95 0.01
C GLN A 106 27.64 1.62 -0.23
N LEU A 107 26.83 2.67 -0.29
CA LEU A 107 25.41 2.53 -0.63
C LEU A 107 25.26 2.10 -2.09
N VAL A 108 24.69 0.93 -2.32
CA VAL A 108 24.45 0.38 -3.67
C VAL A 108 22.97 0.40 -4.06
N GLY A 109 22.10 0.68 -3.11
CA GLY A 109 20.66 0.73 -3.34
C GLY A 109 19.86 0.54 -2.07
N ALA A 110 18.63 0.08 -2.24
CA ALA A 110 17.73 -0.24 -1.12
C ALA A 110 16.87 -1.47 -1.43
N VAL A 111 16.34 -2.07 -0.38
CA VAL A 111 15.35 -3.14 -0.45
C VAL A 111 14.04 -2.66 0.15
N GLU A 112 12.95 -3.04 -0.47
CA GLU A 112 11.59 -2.88 0.07
C GLU A 112 10.91 -4.26 0.13
N SER A 113 10.35 -4.58 1.28
CA SER A 113 9.41 -5.68 1.44
C SER A 113 8.01 -5.13 1.65
N PHE A 114 7.02 -5.80 1.11
CA PHE A 114 5.63 -5.39 1.25
C PHE A 114 4.69 -6.58 1.34
N ARG A 115 3.66 -6.43 2.17
CA ARG A 115 2.65 -7.45 2.44
C ARG A 115 1.28 -6.94 2.07
N ASP A 116 0.46 -7.79 1.46
CA ASP A 116 -0.97 -7.54 1.24
C ASP A 116 -1.70 -7.44 2.59
N MET A 117 -2.35 -6.31 2.83
CA MET A 117 -3.08 -6.01 4.05
C MET A 117 -4.61 -6.09 3.85
N SER A 118 -5.10 -6.60 2.71
CA SER A 118 -6.53 -6.63 2.38
C SER A 118 -7.34 -7.35 3.44
N LEU A 119 -6.93 -8.55 3.83
CA LEU A 119 -7.61 -9.33 4.87
C LEU A 119 -7.60 -8.59 6.23
N VAL A 120 -6.48 -7.98 6.58
CA VAL A 120 -6.36 -7.20 7.83
C VAL A 120 -7.28 -5.99 7.80
N ALA A 121 -7.34 -5.30 6.66
CA ALA A 121 -8.22 -4.14 6.47
C ALA A 121 -9.71 -4.55 6.55
N GLU A 122 -10.08 -5.68 5.95
CA GLU A 122 -11.42 -6.24 6.02
C GLU A 122 -11.82 -6.61 7.46
N LEU A 123 -11.00 -7.37 8.16
CA LEU A 123 -11.24 -7.72 9.56
C LEU A 123 -11.32 -6.48 10.48
N ARG A 124 -10.50 -5.47 10.22
CA ARG A 124 -10.59 -4.19 10.96
C ARG A 124 -11.91 -3.47 10.72
N ARG A 125 -12.47 -3.52 9.48
CA ARG A 125 -13.78 -2.96 9.17
C ARG A 125 -14.89 -3.72 9.89
N GLU A 126 -14.87 -5.05 9.85
CA GLU A 126 -15.84 -5.90 10.55
C GLU A 126 -15.84 -5.64 12.06
N LEU A 127 -14.65 -5.57 12.69
CA LEU A 127 -14.52 -5.31 14.12
C LEU A 127 -14.96 -3.90 14.54
N LYS A 128 -14.78 -2.91 13.67
CA LYS A 128 -15.16 -1.53 13.97
C LYS A 128 -16.64 -1.26 13.79
N GLY A 129 -17.39 -2.12 13.09
CA GLY A 129 -18.80 -1.89 12.74
C GLY A 129 -19.03 -0.57 11.99
N GLN A 130 -17.97 0.02 11.44
CA GLN A 130 -18.00 1.32 10.81
C GLN A 130 -18.04 1.16 9.29
N TYR A 131 -19.20 1.36 8.73
CA TYR A 131 -19.30 1.78 7.33
C TYR A 131 -18.64 3.15 7.21
N THR A 132 -17.75 3.32 6.25
CA THR A 132 -17.20 4.65 5.94
C THR A 132 -18.18 5.39 5.05
N VAL A 133 -18.15 6.72 5.07
CA VAL A 133 -18.99 7.56 4.17
C VAL A 133 -18.80 7.13 2.70
N GLU A 134 -17.66 6.59 2.35
CA GLU A 134 -17.29 6.08 1.02
C GLU A 134 -17.99 4.76 0.67
N ASP A 135 -18.48 4.02 1.66
CA ASP A 135 -19.26 2.79 1.44
C ASP A 135 -20.72 3.09 1.09
N ILE A 136 -21.17 4.33 1.29
CA ILE A 136 -22.53 4.77 0.95
C ILE A 136 -22.58 5.22 -0.50
N ILE A 137 -23.03 4.33 -1.38
CA ILE A 137 -23.19 4.63 -2.80
C ILE A 137 -24.58 5.23 -3.04
N SER A 138 -24.66 6.53 -3.36
CA SER A 138 -25.92 7.18 -3.76
C SER A 138 -25.73 8.05 -5.00
N LYS A 139 -26.66 7.91 -5.97
CA LYS A 139 -26.77 8.78 -7.14
C LYS A 139 -27.68 9.99 -6.87
N ASN A 140 -28.36 10.04 -5.74
CA ASN A 140 -29.27 11.13 -5.39
C ASN A 140 -28.46 12.38 -4.98
N PRO A 141 -28.67 13.54 -5.66
CA PRO A 141 -27.90 14.76 -5.37
C PRO A 141 -28.08 15.26 -3.93
N LYS A 142 -29.25 15.09 -3.33
CA LYS A 142 -29.50 15.48 -1.93
C LYS A 142 -28.68 14.61 -0.98
N MET A 143 -28.60 13.30 -1.22
CA MET A 143 -27.81 12.39 -0.42
C MET A 143 -26.31 12.66 -0.57
N GLN A 144 -25.84 12.98 -1.76
CA GLN A 144 -24.45 13.37 -1.99
C GLN A 144 -24.07 14.64 -1.23
N LEU A 145 -25.00 15.60 -1.09
CA LEU A 145 -24.76 16.79 -0.29
C LEU A 145 -24.65 16.46 1.20
N VAL A 146 -25.53 15.59 1.71
CA VAL A 146 -25.48 15.10 3.10
C VAL A 146 -24.15 14.42 3.37
N LEU A 147 -23.72 13.47 2.49
CA LEU A 147 -22.46 12.74 2.64
C LEU A 147 -21.22 13.65 2.66
N LYS A 148 -21.24 14.73 1.89
CA LYS A 148 -20.16 15.74 1.88
C LYS A 148 -20.07 16.55 3.17
N THR A 149 -21.19 16.75 3.87
CA THR A 149 -21.22 17.54 5.12
C THR A 149 -20.97 16.70 6.36
N LEU A 150 -21.14 15.39 6.31
CA LEU A 150 -20.94 14.48 7.45
C LEU A 150 -19.58 14.62 8.15
N PRO A 151 -18.45 14.68 7.44
CA PRO A 151 -17.15 14.82 8.10
C PRO A 151 -17.05 16.12 8.94
N GLN A 152 -17.56 17.23 8.41
CA GLN A 152 -17.56 18.52 9.11
C GLN A 152 -18.45 18.50 10.36
N ILE A 153 -19.58 17.81 10.27
CA ILE A 153 -20.51 17.64 11.39
C ILE A 153 -19.85 16.77 12.47
N ALA A 154 -19.20 15.66 12.09
CA ALA A 154 -18.50 14.75 13.00
C ALA A 154 -17.36 15.48 13.75
N GLU A 155 -16.60 16.33 13.06
CA GLU A 155 -15.53 17.13 13.67
C GLU A 155 -16.05 18.19 14.63
N SER A 156 -17.27 18.72 14.41
CA SER A 156 -17.85 19.79 15.26
C SER A 156 -18.30 19.31 16.64
N GLY A 157 -18.47 17.99 16.84
CA GLY A 157 -19.03 17.41 18.07
C GLY A 157 -20.50 17.79 18.32
N ALA A 158 -21.22 18.32 17.32
CA ALA A 158 -22.62 18.69 17.44
C ALA A 158 -23.52 17.44 17.51
N SER A 159 -24.60 17.53 18.30
CA SER A 159 -25.63 16.49 18.33
C SER A 159 -26.44 16.53 17.03
N VAL A 160 -26.60 15.38 16.37
CA VAL A 160 -27.34 15.25 15.11
C VAL A 160 -28.49 14.26 15.28
N LEU A 161 -29.67 14.66 14.81
CA LEU A 161 -30.82 13.76 14.72
C LEU A 161 -30.96 13.26 13.31
N ILE A 162 -30.98 11.90 13.15
CA ILE A 162 -31.18 11.24 11.85
C ILE A 162 -32.57 10.63 11.83
N GLU A 163 -33.45 11.14 10.96
CA GLU A 163 -34.81 10.67 10.80
C GLU A 163 -35.00 9.93 9.45
N GLY A 164 -35.84 8.91 9.46
CA GLY A 164 -36.21 8.14 8.28
C GLY A 164 -36.94 6.87 8.65
N GLU A 165 -37.58 6.22 7.66
CA GLU A 165 -38.30 4.96 7.86
C GLU A 165 -37.39 3.81 8.30
N SER A 166 -37.97 2.75 8.89
CA SER A 166 -37.20 1.57 9.27
C SER A 166 -36.56 0.91 8.04
N GLY A 167 -35.29 0.50 8.13
CA GLY A 167 -34.54 -0.13 7.03
C GLY A 167 -33.99 0.81 5.98
N THR A 168 -33.98 2.13 6.19
CA THR A 168 -33.41 3.10 5.26
C THR A 168 -31.89 3.30 5.39
N GLY A 169 -31.21 2.53 6.25
CA GLY A 169 -29.76 2.58 6.44
C GLY A 169 -29.29 3.73 7.31
N LYS A 170 -30.11 4.22 8.24
CA LYS A 170 -29.73 5.28 9.20
C LYS A 170 -28.50 4.91 10.04
N GLU A 171 -28.40 3.64 10.38
CA GLU A 171 -27.28 3.06 11.13
C GLU A 171 -25.93 3.14 10.39
N ILE A 172 -25.96 3.31 9.06
CA ILE A 172 -24.74 3.44 8.25
C ILE A 172 -24.21 4.89 8.29
N VAL A 173 -25.11 5.85 8.57
CA VAL A 173 -24.79 7.28 8.62
C VAL A 173 -24.46 7.76 10.03
N ALA A 174 -24.95 7.04 11.05
CA ALA A 174 -24.72 7.32 12.47
C ALA A 174 -23.36 6.82 12.95
#